data_9f3ed574fdbf49935a57ad65c467251c
#
_entry.id   9f3ed574fdbf49935a57ad65c467251c
#
_cell.length_a   1.000
_cell.length_b   1.000
_cell.length_c   1.000
_cell.angle_alpha   90.00
_cell.angle_beta   90.00
_cell.angle_gamma   90.00
#
_symmetry.space_group_name_H-M   'P 1'
#
loop_
_entity.id
_entity.type
_entity.pdbx_description
1 polymer ?
#
loop_
_entity_poly.entity_id
_entity_poly.type
_entity_poly.pdbx_seq_one_letter_code
_entity_poly.pdbx_strand_id
1 'polypeptide(L)'
;IHSLHSMEYVEIKSERVARISDQCLSNYMLYYVFFEKRLIAFSDVLRVGFWKYKKSTIKSVDILLNVFYSDKMKDYLTEEISKVWEELKTDDKAFGEFVRAFHIFKPEESLLYVSEKIEQAESVAIDINLLEDEEKKWNVDIRDSILQLLDGYKKDCGLIEAIELAVRYCMKRQDAVKLVYSLFKSYYSIDKHSYYEDYYVQNLIIDKIRENLDCPVIKKLFYKMSSHYLSLYFDCVEIERDNVLTSYRIEIALTEGCKQYRSKIWTEIISLANDKENLEDIVYFLCAYPNLYASKSTFPDELEFDWQNISLVLERIKVYMEPFRFAYICSRFFRMSEKHSFEITEKYRKVFDTEEWNIYKVLSNQFYRDTSSYEERKTVFESNIRGCYESYSVDQMDNLVQCISNIIRIIGSRNANMGEGIATFCTFLANDKEKLWAFVLAFFKFGENIEFRSESLVAPLLKYFDCKKVRDSIWDASLPMKKQWQFTYYEMIGGNEVTKDDYQRLMDLVSESTVEYNKETFDINLRLLDKFKIYSSNIYVNVTKSVLNGAGNNTSIFRRYFSNLFNTNYYTPEEVLCIYQDAE
;
A
#
# COMPACT_ATOMS: atom_id res chain seq x y z
N ILE A 1 31.73 29.85 40.25
CA ILE A 1 31.34 29.79 38.84
C ILE A 1 31.91 31.01 38.09
N HIS A 2 31.75 32.23 38.60
CA HIS A 2 32.25 33.44 37.93
C HIS A 2 33.76 33.44 37.71
N SER A 3 34.56 32.92 38.68
CA SER A 3 36.02 32.76 38.51
C SER A 3 36.38 31.76 37.42
N LEU A 4 35.60 30.68 37.28
CA LEU A 4 35.77 29.70 36.20
C LEU A 4 35.35 30.26 34.85
N HIS A 5 34.36 31.14 34.83
CA HIS A 5 33.92 31.85 33.62
C HIS A 5 34.95 32.85 33.16
N SER A 6 35.59 33.59 34.09
CA SER A 6 36.68 34.51 33.75
C SER A 6 37.94 33.81 33.23
N MET A 7 38.11 32.53 33.54
CA MET A 7 39.17 31.67 33.02
C MET A 7 38.75 30.88 31.75
N GLU A 8 37.57 31.16 31.17
CA GLU A 8 37.01 30.50 29.99
C GLU A 8 36.73 28.99 30.13
N TYR A 9 36.81 28.43 31.33
CA TYR A 9 36.44 27.03 31.57
C TYR A 9 34.95 26.80 31.60
N VAL A 10 34.14 27.83 31.86
CA VAL A 10 32.68 27.76 31.97
C VAL A 10 32.05 28.91 31.24
N GLU A 11 31.09 28.60 30.37
CA GLU A 11 30.19 29.59 29.78
C GLU A 11 28.98 29.79 30.69
N ILE A 12 28.61 31.03 30.97
CA ILE A 12 27.36 31.36 31.67
C ILE A 12 26.37 31.94 30.67
N LYS A 13 25.21 31.30 30.53
CA LYS A 13 24.11 31.75 29.68
C LYS A 13 22.98 32.32 30.52
N SER A 14 22.61 33.57 30.25
CA SER A 14 21.48 34.27 30.89
C SER A 14 21.53 34.25 32.43
N GLU A 15 22.72 34.25 33.02
CA GLU A 15 22.98 34.21 34.45
C GLU A 15 22.35 33.01 35.20
N ARG A 16 21.77 32.05 34.47
CA ARG A 16 21.00 30.92 35.06
C ARG A 16 21.58 29.56 34.74
N VAL A 17 22.33 29.43 33.67
CA VAL A 17 22.88 28.16 33.19
C VAL A 17 24.37 28.30 33.00
N ALA A 18 25.14 27.44 33.62
CA ALA A 18 26.57 27.32 33.38
C ALA A 18 26.88 25.99 32.69
N ARG A 19 27.71 26.02 31.66
CA ARG A 19 28.21 24.81 31.00
C ARG A 19 29.75 24.90 30.90
N ILE A 20 30.40 23.75 30.92
CA ILE A 20 31.83 23.64 30.64
C ILE A 20 32.02 23.95 29.14
N SER A 21 32.92 24.89 28.81
CA SER A 21 33.13 25.38 27.44
C SER A 21 33.80 24.35 26.55
N ASP A 22 34.68 23.54 27.09
CA ASP A 22 35.37 22.47 26.38
C ASP A 22 34.71 21.10 26.59
N GLN A 23 34.43 20.38 25.50
CA GLN A 23 33.73 19.10 25.56
C GLN A 23 34.65 17.99 26.15
N CYS A 24 35.93 18.01 25.86
CA CYS A 24 36.87 17.03 26.41
C CYS A 24 36.98 17.20 27.92
N LEU A 25 37.07 18.44 28.37
CA LEU A 25 37.08 18.76 29.80
C LEU A 25 35.76 18.35 30.46
N SER A 26 34.63 18.61 29.82
CA SER A 26 33.32 18.20 30.30
C SER A 26 33.22 16.69 30.48
N ASN A 27 33.66 15.91 29.49
CA ASN A 27 33.66 14.45 29.54
C ASN A 27 34.61 13.93 30.63
N TYR A 28 35.81 14.53 30.75
CA TYR A 28 36.77 14.16 31.79
C TYR A 28 36.24 14.48 33.19
N MET A 29 35.55 15.60 33.38
CA MET A 29 34.92 15.95 34.64
C MET A 29 33.84 14.97 35.07
N LEU A 30 33.00 14.47 34.14
CA LEU A 30 32.07 13.38 34.39
C LEU A 30 32.79 12.14 34.93
N TYR A 31 33.83 11.69 34.20
CA TYR A 31 34.65 10.55 34.61
C TYR A 31 35.26 10.76 36.01
N TYR A 32 35.90 11.92 36.20
CA TYR A 32 36.58 12.26 37.44
C TYR A 32 35.66 12.29 38.66
N VAL A 33 34.49 12.97 38.53
CA VAL A 33 33.55 13.15 39.65
C VAL A 33 32.84 11.85 39.98
N PHE A 34 32.36 11.11 39.01
CA PHE A 34 31.53 9.94 39.27
C PHE A 34 32.32 8.65 39.44
N PHE A 35 33.38 8.46 38.71
CA PHE A 35 34.12 7.20 38.75
C PHE A 35 35.44 7.27 39.47
N GLU A 36 36.30 8.23 39.16
CA GLU A 36 37.66 8.26 39.73
C GLU A 36 37.63 8.70 41.23
N LYS A 37 36.96 9.80 41.54
CA LYS A 37 36.90 10.35 42.91
C LYS A 37 35.61 9.98 43.63
N ARG A 38 34.58 9.54 42.92
CA ARG A 38 33.27 9.18 43.49
C ARG A 38 32.72 10.24 44.44
N LEU A 39 32.81 11.51 44.05
CA LEU A 39 32.38 12.64 44.86
C LEU A 39 30.87 12.69 45.02
N ILE A 40 30.14 12.18 44.03
CA ILE A 40 28.70 12.05 44.02
C ILE A 40 28.40 10.65 43.44
N ALA A 41 27.48 9.93 44.07
CA ALA A 41 27.03 8.65 43.55
C ALA A 41 26.25 8.88 42.26
N PHE A 42 26.52 8.06 41.22
CA PHE A 42 25.82 8.22 39.95
C PHE A 42 24.31 7.90 40.08
N SER A 43 23.94 7.01 41.01
CA SER A 43 22.55 6.73 41.37
C SER A 43 21.78 7.97 41.86
N ASP A 44 22.42 8.93 42.54
CA ASP A 44 21.75 10.17 42.93
C ASP A 44 21.43 11.06 41.72
N VAL A 45 22.29 11.06 40.71
CA VAL A 45 22.02 11.74 39.43
C VAL A 45 20.88 11.05 38.70
N LEU A 46 20.83 9.72 38.71
CA LEU A 46 19.74 8.96 38.06
C LEU A 46 18.40 9.25 38.74
N ARG A 47 18.32 9.27 40.05
CA ARG A 47 17.09 9.56 40.80
C ARG A 47 16.47 10.91 40.45
N VAL A 48 17.28 11.93 40.29
CA VAL A 48 16.81 13.32 40.06
C VAL A 48 16.94 13.73 38.59
N GLY A 49 18.10 13.43 37.99
CA GLY A 49 18.47 13.90 36.63
C GLY A 49 17.73 13.17 35.54
N PHE A 50 17.47 11.86 35.67
CA PHE A 50 16.79 11.08 34.65
C PHE A 50 15.41 11.63 34.32
N TRP A 51 14.61 11.96 35.29
CA TRP A 51 13.26 12.47 35.09
C TRP A 51 13.23 13.90 34.54
N LYS A 52 14.18 14.72 34.92
CA LYS A 52 14.23 16.12 34.49
C LYS A 52 15.03 16.35 33.24
N TYR A 53 16.09 15.55 33.02
CA TYR A 53 17.07 15.73 31.95
C TYR A 53 17.41 14.40 31.26
N LYS A 54 16.40 13.58 30.94
CA LYS A 54 16.52 12.20 30.45
C LYS A 54 17.60 12.05 29.38
N LYS A 55 17.53 12.85 28.31
CA LYS A 55 18.50 12.78 27.19
C LYS A 55 19.93 13.05 27.65
N SER A 56 20.15 14.03 28.51
CA SER A 56 21.48 14.37 29.01
C SER A 56 22.02 13.29 29.95
N THR A 57 21.16 12.69 30.77
CA THR A 57 21.55 11.62 31.69
C THR A 57 21.95 10.37 30.91
N ILE A 58 21.17 9.95 29.92
CA ILE A 58 21.53 8.81 29.03
C ILE A 58 22.83 9.12 28.31
N LYS A 59 22.98 10.31 27.72
CA LYS A 59 24.21 10.73 27.04
C LYS A 59 25.44 10.70 27.99
N SER A 60 25.27 10.98 29.26
CA SER A 60 26.36 10.89 30.24
C SER A 60 26.81 9.43 30.43
N VAL A 61 25.87 8.48 30.47
CA VAL A 61 26.20 7.04 30.49
C VAL A 61 26.92 6.61 29.21
N ASP A 62 26.44 7.04 28.06
CA ASP A 62 27.07 6.73 26.77
C ASP A 62 28.49 7.28 26.70
N ILE A 63 28.74 8.49 27.22
CA ILE A 63 30.08 9.08 27.28
C ILE A 63 30.99 8.25 28.17
N LEU A 64 30.53 7.87 29.36
CA LEU A 64 31.32 7.07 30.29
C LEU A 64 31.66 5.70 29.70
N LEU A 65 30.74 5.07 28.99
CA LEU A 65 30.97 3.77 28.35
C LEU A 65 31.83 3.86 27.10
N ASN A 66 31.65 4.88 26.27
CA ASN A 66 32.33 4.93 24.95
C ASN A 66 33.68 5.63 24.98
N VAL A 67 33.84 6.64 25.86
CA VAL A 67 35.08 7.42 25.93
C VAL A 67 36.03 6.87 26.98
N PHE A 68 35.52 6.36 28.11
CA PHE A 68 36.30 5.90 29.26
C PHE A 68 36.06 4.40 29.54
N TYR A 69 35.75 3.62 28.49
CA TYR A 69 35.45 2.21 28.63
C TYR A 69 36.49 1.44 29.44
N SER A 70 36.02 0.73 30.44
CA SER A 70 36.70 -0.34 31.15
C SER A 70 35.68 -1.24 31.80
N ASP A 71 36.01 -2.51 32.05
CA ASP A 71 35.11 -3.43 32.75
C ASP A 71 34.71 -2.87 34.13
N LYS A 72 35.67 -2.25 34.85
CA LYS A 72 35.40 -1.56 36.15
C LYS A 72 34.40 -0.41 36.03
N MET A 73 34.38 0.31 34.89
CA MET A 73 33.42 1.37 34.61
C MET A 73 32.04 0.76 34.36
N LYS A 74 31.97 -0.29 33.57
CA LYS A 74 30.73 -1.01 33.28
C LYS A 74 30.13 -1.60 34.58
N ASP A 75 30.97 -2.25 35.40
CA ASP A 75 30.54 -2.81 36.69
C ASP A 75 30.02 -1.73 37.64
N TYR A 76 30.72 -0.60 37.75
CA TYR A 76 30.29 0.53 38.55
C TYR A 76 28.93 1.10 38.10
N LEU A 77 28.77 1.34 36.79
CA LEU A 77 27.50 1.82 36.26
C LEU A 77 26.37 0.81 36.46
N THR A 78 26.67 -0.48 36.28
CA THR A 78 25.70 -1.56 36.55
C THR A 78 25.26 -1.55 38.02
N GLU A 79 26.19 -1.38 38.95
CA GLU A 79 25.88 -1.29 40.40
C GLU A 79 24.98 -0.06 40.69
N GLU A 80 25.36 1.12 40.20
CA GLU A 80 24.63 2.36 40.44
C GLU A 80 23.23 2.36 39.80
N ILE A 81 23.10 1.84 38.58
CA ILE A 81 21.84 1.67 37.89
C ILE A 81 20.97 0.64 38.65
N SER A 82 21.55 -0.45 39.11
CA SER A 82 20.83 -1.49 39.88
C SER A 82 20.19 -0.94 41.14
N LYS A 83 20.81 0.02 41.84
CA LYS A 83 20.21 0.65 43.01
C LYS A 83 18.89 1.35 42.68
N VAL A 84 18.88 2.14 41.61
CA VAL A 84 17.67 2.86 41.16
C VAL A 84 16.65 1.91 40.56
N TRP A 85 17.12 0.86 39.88
CA TRP A 85 16.28 -0.18 39.30
C TRP A 85 15.38 -0.86 40.37
N GLU A 86 15.98 -1.27 41.45
CA GLU A 86 15.22 -1.91 42.55
C GLU A 86 14.22 -0.94 43.22
N GLU A 87 14.58 0.33 43.36
CA GLU A 87 13.70 1.36 43.95
C GLU A 87 12.47 1.62 43.06
N LEU A 88 12.62 1.56 41.73
CA LEU A 88 11.56 1.88 40.77
C LEU A 88 10.58 0.74 40.51
N LYS A 89 10.87 -0.50 40.92
CA LYS A 89 9.99 -1.67 40.71
C LYS A 89 8.55 -1.49 41.19
N THR A 90 8.32 -0.58 42.17
CA THR A 90 7.00 -0.29 42.73
C THR A 90 6.17 0.68 41.87
N ASP A 91 6.79 1.44 40.97
CA ASP A 91 6.14 2.36 40.03
C ASP A 91 6.29 1.84 38.60
N ASP A 92 5.31 1.12 38.13
CA ASP A 92 5.34 0.41 36.86
C ASP A 92 5.65 1.31 35.68
N LYS A 93 5.09 2.53 35.62
CA LYS A 93 5.32 3.48 34.54
C LYS A 93 6.75 4.02 34.54
N ALA A 94 7.20 4.44 35.73
CA ALA A 94 8.56 4.94 35.89
C ALA A 94 9.58 3.83 35.61
N PHE A 95 9.29 2.62 36.10
CA PHE A 95 10.15 1.46 35.86
C PHE A 95 10.27 1.12 34.37
N GLY A 96 9.17 1.06 33.63
CA GLY A 96 9.20 0.79 32.19
C GLY A 96 10.03 1.82 31.40
N GLU A 97 9.94 3.12 31.76
CA GLU A 97 10.77 4.15 31.12
C GLU A 97 12.26 4.00 31.47
N PHE A 98 12.56 3.56 32.67
CA PHE A 98 13.93 3.33 33.12
C PHE A 98 14.54 2.07 32.50
N VAL A 99 13.78 0.98 32.45
CA VAL A 99 14.14 -0.26 31.75
C VAL A 99 14.51 0.04 30.30
N ARG A 100 13.66 0.80 29.61
CA ARG A 100 13.92 1.17 28.21
C ARG A 100 15.26 1.91 28.01
N ALA A 101 15.62 2.75 28.97
CA ALA A 101 16.86 3.53 28.86
C ALA A 101 18.13 2.72 29.23
N PHE A 102 18.00 1.70 30.08
CA PHE A 102 19.13 1.03 30.72
C PHE A 102 19.10 -0.50 30.62
N HIS A 103 18.30 -1.08 29.70
CA HIS A 103 18.19 -2.54 29.50
C HIS A 103 19.55 -3.23 29.25
N ILE A 104 20.49 -2.55 28.61
CA ILE A 104 21.83 -3.08 28.33
C ILE A 104 22.62 -3.49 29.59
N PHE A 105 22.28 -2.95 30.75
CA PHE A 105 22.93 -3.27 32.01
C PHE A 105 22.30 -4.47 32.72
N LYS A 106 21.02 -4.78 32.43
CA LYS A 106 20.25 -5.88 33.02
C LYS A 106 19.36 -6.52 31.93
N PRO A 107 19.92 -7.07 30.87
CA PRO A 107 19.14 -7.54 29.72
C PRO A 107 18.16 -8.66 30.09
N GLU A 108 18.56 -9.63 30.90
CA GLU A 108 17.71 -10.74 31.32
C GLU A 108 16.50 -10.27 32.16
N GLU A 109 16.75 -9.38 33.16
CA GLU A 109 15.68 -8.82 33.98
C GLU A 109 14.73 -7.92 33.18
N SER A 110 15.27 -7.21 32.18
CA SER A 110 14.49 -6.40 31.25
C SER A 110 13.55 -7.26 30.40
N LEU A 111 14.04 -8.37 29.85
CA LEU A 111 13.23 -9.31 29.06
C LEU A 111 12.20 -10.03 29.91
N LEU A 112 12.56 -10.37 31.17
CA LEU A 112 11.60 -10.92 32.11
C LEU A 112 10.45 -9.94 32.40
N TYR A 113 10.77 -8.66 32.63
CA TYR A 113 9.76 -7.61 32.79
C TYR A 113 8.87 -7.48 31.55
N VAL A 114 9.43 -7.51 30.34
CA VAL A 114 8.65 -7.49 29.08
C VAL A 114 7.75 -8.72 29.00
N SER A 115 8.26 -9.91 29.34
CA SER A 115 7.48 -11.15 29.37
C SER A 115 6.26 -11.03 30.30
N GLU A 116 6.46 -10.51 31.51
CA GLU A 116 5.37 -10.27 32.48
C GLU A 116 4.34 -9.28 31.95
N LYS A 117 4.78 -8.21 31.27
CA LYS A 117 3.87 -7.25 30.61
C LYS A 117 3.06 -7.88 29.49
N ILE A 118 3.66 -8.75 28.71
CA ILE A 118 2.94 -9.52 27.68
C ILE A 118 1.89 -10.42 28.32
N GLU A 119 2.23 -11.13 29.41
CA GLU A 119 1.27 -11.99 30.12
C GLU A 119 0.08 -11.20 30.70
N GLN A 120 0.32 -9.98 31.18
CA GLN A 120 -0.71 -9.09 31.72
C GLN A 120 -1.54 -8.39 30.65
N ALA A 121 -1.03 -8.28 29.41
CA ALA A 121 -1.73 -7.60 28.34
C ALA A 121 -3.06 -8.31 28.00
N GLU A 122 -4.08 -7.53 27.68
CA GLU A 122 -5.37 -8.03 27.23
C GLU A 122 -5.23 -8.71 25.86
N SER A 123 -5.86 -9.87 25.68
CA SER A 123 -5.88 -10.58 24.41
C SER A 123 -6.84 -9.89 23.45
N VAL A 124 -6.38 -9.55 22.26
CA VAL A 124 -7.17 -8.92 21.20
C VAL A 124 -7.07 -9.74 19.93
N ALA A 125 -8.20 -10.19 19.43
CA ALA A 125 -8.33 -10.84 18.12
C ALA A 125 -8.80 -9.81 17.07
N ILE A 126 -8.36 -9.98 15.83
CA ILE A 126 -8.78 -9.15 14.70
C ILE A 126 -9.32 -10.01 13.57
N ASP A 127 -10.18 -9.44 12.73
CA ASP A 127 -10.52 -10.05 11.46
C ASP A 127 -9.37 -9.82 10.46
N ILE A 128 -8.68 -10.91 10.10
CA ILE A 128 -7.51 -10.89 9.23
C ILE A 128 -7.88 -10.41 7.82
N ASN A 129 -9.11 -10.64 7.38
CA ASN A 129 -9.59 -10.23 6.06
C ASN A 129 -9.68 -8.68 5.95
N LEU A 130 -9.73 -7.98 7.07
CA LEU A 130 -9.72 -6.52 7.12
C LEU A 130 -8.29 -5.94 7.10
N LEU A 131 -7.26 -6.78 7.20
CA LEU A 131 -5.88 -6.32 7.06
C LEU A 131 -5.59 -6.00 5.60
N GLU A 132 -5.48 -4.70 5.31
CA GLU A 132 -5.11 -4.24 3.98
C GLU A 132 -3.71 -4.70 3.59
N ASP A 133 -3.58 -5.16 2.34
CA ASP A 133 -2.32 -5.72 1.84
C ASP A 133 -1.31 -4.68 1.33
N GLU A 134 -1.68 -3.41 1.21
CA GLU A 134 -0.76 -2.37 0.76
C GLU A 134 0.41 -2.19 1.73
N GLU A 135 1.63 -2.37 1.25
CA GLU A 135 2.86 -2.29 2.07
C GLU A 135 3.00 -0.97 2.84
N LYS A 136 2.61 0.15 2.22
CA LYS A 136 2.65 1.47 2.86
C LYS A 136 1.82 1.56 4.14
N LYS A 137 0.77 0.74 4.25
CA LYS A 137 -0.12 0.70 5.42
C LYS A 137 0.39 -0.21 6.54
N TRP A 138 1.45 -0.95 6.28
CA TRP A 138 2.13 -1.80 7.26
C TRP A 138 3.31 -1.10 7.95
N ASN A 139 3.84 -0.03 7.37
CA ASN A 139 4.94 0.74 7.95
C ASN A 139 4.37 1.82 8.87
N VAL A 140 4.30 1.54 10.16
CA VAL A 140 3.71 2.41 11.19
C VAL A 140 4.73 2.75 12.28
N ASP A 141 4.57 3.91 12.91
CA ASP A 141 5.40 4.31 14.04
C ASP A 141 5.12 3.41 15.25
N ILE A 142 6.17 2.89 15.89
CA ILE A 142 6.05 2.05 17.08
C ILE A 142 5.81 2.96 18.29
N ARG A 143 4.54 3.07 18.68
CA ARG A 143 4.11 3.82 19.88
C ARG A 143 3.76 2.91 21.05
N ASP A 144 3.75 1.61 20.82
CA ASP A 144 3.47 0.60 21.84
C ASP A 144 4.62 0.49 22.82
N SER A 145 4.33 0.58 24.13
CA SER A 145 5.34 0.61 25.19
C SER A 145 6.11 -0.70 25.33
N ILE A 146 5.47 -1.85 25.05
CA ILE A 146 6.09 -3.18 25.14
C ILE A 146 7.07 -3.35 23.99
N LEU A 147 6.66 -3.03 22.76
CA LEU A 147 7.52 -3.15 21.59
C LEU A 147 8.68 -2.16 21.62
N GLN A 148 8.49 -0.99 22.24
CA GLN A 148 9.57 -0.03 22.45
C GLN A 148 10.65 -0.51 23.43
N LEU A 149 10.34 -1.49 24.28
CA LEU A 149 11.32 -2.14 25.16
C LEU A 149 12.17 -3.16 24.39
N LEU A 150 11.67 -3.67 23.26
CA LEU A 150 12.34 -4.69 22.44
C LEU A 150 13.21 -4.08 21.32
N ASP A 151 13.12 -2.78 21.05
CA ASP A 151 13.78 -2.16 19.88
C ASP A 151 15.32 -2.10 19.98
N GLY A 152 15.88 -2.22 21.18
CA GLY A 152 17.30 -2.11 21.47
C GLY A 152 18.12 -3.40 21.39
N TYR A 153 17.49 -4.58 21.24
CA TYR A 153 18.18 -5.87 21.39
C TYR A 153 18.90 -6.41 20.16
N LYS A 154 18.88 -5.71 19.02
CA LYS A 154 19.49 -6.21 17.78
C LYS A 154 20.96 -6.61 17.93
N LYS A 155 21.72 -5.94 18.79
CA LYS A 155 23.17 -6.15 18.99
C LYS A 155 23.53 -6.63 20.39
N ASP A 156 22.53 -6.93 21.21
CA ASP A 156 22.70 -7.28 22.62
C ASP A 156 22.47 -8.78 22.89
N CYS A 157 22.97 -9.25 24.02
CA CYS A 157 22.56 -10.54 24.56
C CYS A 157 21.06 -10.49 24.85
N GLY A 158 20.31 -11.53 24.44
CA GLY A 158 18.85 -11.57 24.56
C GLY A 158 18.12 -11.30 23.25
N LEU A 159 18.82 -11.24 22.11
CA LEU A 159 18.22 -11.07 20.80
C LEU A 159 17.18 -12.15 20.48
N ILE A 160 17.47 -13.41 20.79
CA ILE A 160 16.58 -14.55 20.52
C ILE A 160 15.27 -14.40 21.30
N GLU A 161 15.40 -14.11 22.59
CA GLU A 161 14.29 -13.91 23.50
C GLU A 161 13.46 -12.68 23.11
N ALA A 162 14.10 -11.60 22.69
CA ALA A 162 13.42 -10.39 22.24
C ALA A 162 12.57 -10.64 20.98
N ILE A 163 13.07 -11.38 20.01
CA ILE A 163 12.32 -11.77 18.82
C ILE A 163 11.15 -12.69 19.19
N GLU A 164 11.38 -13.67 20.06
CA GLU A 164 10.34 -14.59 20.54
C GLU A 164 9.23 -13.84 21.29
N LEU A 165 9.59 -12.90 22.17
CA LEU A 165 8.63 -12.06 22.89
C LEU A 165 7.81 -11.18 21.94
N ALA A 166 8.41 -10.63 20.90
CA ALA A 166 7.69 -9.85 19.90
C ALA A 166 6.66 -10.71 19.13
N VAL A 167 7.02 -11.93 18.73
CA VAL A 167 6.10 -12.88 18.08
C VAL A 167 4.98 -13.29 19.05
N ARG A 168 5.31 -13.61 20.30
CA ARG A 168 4.33 -13.97 21.34
C ARG A 168 3.37 -12.81 21.65
N TYR A 169 3.86 -11.58 21.67
CA TYR A 169 3.03 -10.38 21.80
C TYR A 169 2.05 -10.25 20.64
N CYS A 170 2.52 -10.45 19.41
CA CYS A 170 1.67 -10.44 18.22
C CYS A 170 0.57 -11.51 18.27
N MET A 171 0.86 -12.71 18.76
CA MET A 171 -0.14 -13.77 18.89
C MET A 171 -1.23 -13.40 19.91
N LYS A 172 -0.86 -12.74 20.99
CA LYS A 172 -1.79 -12.29 22.04
C LYS A 172 -2.55 -11.03 21.66
N ARG A 173 -1.86 -10.06 21.06
CA ARG A 173 -2.37 -8.78 20.59
C ARG A 173 -2.31 -8.76 19.06
N GLN A 174 -3.27 -9.41 18.41
CA GLN A 174 -3.27 -9.52 16.95
C GLN A 174 -3.36 -8.16 16.24
N ASP A 175 -3.94 -7.16 16.91
CA ASP A 175 -3.96 -5.76 16.45
C ASP A 175 -2.56 -5.11 16.38
N ALA A 176 -1.57 -5.67 17.09
CA ALA A 176 -0.19 -5.20 17.05
C ALA A 176 0.63 -5.73 15.86
N VAL A 177 0.07 -6.56 14.96
CA VAL A 177 0.83 -7.19 13.87
C VAL A 177 1.61 -6.21 13.00
N LYS A 178 1.03 -5.05 12.69
CA LYS A 178 1.71 -4.01 11.91
C LYS A 178 2.85 -3.35 12.68
N LEU A 179 2.72 -3.24 13.99
CA LEU A 179 3.77 -2.72 14.87
C LEU A 179 4.94 -3.70 14.97
N VAL A 180 4.66 -5.01 15.08
CA VAL A 180 5.69 -6.07 15.10
C VAL A 180 6.39 -6.14 13.74
N TYR A 181 5.67 -6.02 12.63
CA TYR A 181 6.27 -5.88 11.31
C TYR A 181 7.22 -4.67 11.23
N SER A 182 6.78 -3.51 11.73
CA SER A 182 7.62 -2.30 11.76
C SER A 182 8.83 -2.46 12.66
N LEU A 183 8.72 -3.17 13.79
CA LEU A 183 9.84 -3.50 14.66
C LEU A 183 10.91 -4.29 13.89
N PHE A 184 10.51 -5.40 13.26
CA PHE A 184 11.45 -6.24 12.52
C PHE A 184 12.02 -5.53 11.29
N LYS A 185 11.20 -4.78 10.57
CA LYS A 185 11.63 -4.06 9.37
C LYS A 185 12.56 -2.88 9.66
N SER A 186 12.37 -2.16 10.78
CA SER A 186 13.09 -0.92 11.06
C SER A 186 14.26 -1.11 12.02
N TYR A 187 14.05 -1.84 13.12
CA TYR A 187 15.06 -2.00 14.17
C TYR A 187 15.91 -3.27 13.99
N TYR A 188 15.33 -4.34 13.43
CA TYR A 188 16.03 -5.57 13.09
C TYR A 188 16.29 -5.71 11.58
N SER A 189 16.33 -4.57 10.89
CA SER A 189 16.52 -4.49 9.44
C SER A 189 17.84 -5.07 8.96
N ILE A 190 17.91 -5.36 7.66
CA ILE A 190 19.18 -5.60 6.98
C ILE A 190 19.95 -4.29 6.90
N ASP A 191 21.18 -4.32 7.37
CA ASP A 191 22.14 -3.20 7.35
C ASP A 191 23.54 -3.68 6.90
N LYS A 192 24.50 -2.79 6.90
CA LYS A 192 25.90 -3.10 6.49
C LYS A 192 26.57 -4.20 7.34
N HIS A 193 26.10 -4.45 8.56
CA HIS A 193 26.65 -5.49 9.43
C HIS A 193 26.05 -6.85 9.12
N SER A 194 24.81 -6.89 8.60
CA SER A 194 24.11 -8.14 8.31
C SER A 194 24.89 -9.07 7.38
N TYR A 195 25.64 -8.52 6.42
CA TYR A 195 26.54 -9.31 5.57
C TYR A 195 27.65 -10.01 6.38
N TYR A 196 28.29 -9.28 7.30
CA TYR A 196 29.40 -9.82 8.12
C TYR A 196 28.89 -10.80 9.18
N GLU A 197 27.67 -10.66 9.62
CA GLU A 197 26.97 -11.56 10.56
C GLU A 197 26.25 -12.71 9.84
N ASP A 198 26.48 -12.85 8.54
CA ASP A 198 25.89 -13.87 7.66
C ASP A 198 24.36 -13.95 7.81
N TYR A 199 23.70 -12.78 7.90
CA TYR A 199 22.24 -12.63 8.02
C TYR A 199 21.63 -13.39 9.21
N TYR A 200 22.36 -13.51 10.30
CA TYR A 200 21.96 -14.24 11.49
C TYR A 200 20.60 -13.78 12.06
N VAL A 201 20.42 -12.46 12.19
CA VAL A 201 19.17 -11.84 12.72
C VAL A 201 17.98 -12.23 11.84
N GLN A 202 18.13 -12.16 10.53
CA GLN A 202 17.06 -12.48 9.57
C GLN A 202 16.69 -13.96 9.64
N ASN A 203 17.68 -14.83 9.78
CA ASN A 203 17.47 -16.25 9.99
C ASN A 203 16.66 -16.54 11.25
N LEU A 204 16.98 -15.88 12.37
CA LEU A 204 16.25 -16.02 13.64
C LEU A 204 14.79 -15.56 13.53
N ILE A 205 14.56 -14.38 12.93
CA ILE A 205 13.19 -13.85 12.77
C ILE A 205 12.34 -14.82 11.95
N ILE A 206 12.87 -15.32 10.82
CA ILE A 206 12.14 -16.29 9.99
C ILE A 206 11.87 -17.58 10.75
N ASP A 207 12.84 -18.09 11.51
CA ASP A 207 12.64 -19.31 12.32
C ASP A 207 11.52 -19.12 13.35
N LYS A 208 11.54 -18.01 14.11
CA LYS A 208 10.52 -17.77 15.15
C LYS A 208 9.12 -17.52 14.58
N ILE A 209 9.02 -16.89 13.42
CA ILE A 209 7.74 -16.75 12.71
C ILE A 209 7.25 -18.13 12.22
N ARG A 210 8.13 -18.95 11.63
CA ARG A 210 7.81 -20.30 11.11
C ARG A 210 7.30 -21.25 12.20
N GLU A 211 7.86 -21.19 13.40
CA GLU A 211 7.43 -21.99 14.55
C GLU A 211 5.95 -21.76 14.93
N ASN A 212 5.31 -20.69 14.43
CA ASN A 212 3.98 -20.24 14.85
C ASN A 212 3.01 -20.01 13.66
N LEU A 213 3.25 -20.62 12.49
CA LEU A 213 2.44 -20.43 11.27
C LEU A 213 0.99 -20.95 11.38
N ASP A 214 0.67 -21.75 12.36
CA ASP A 214 -0.71 -22.15 12.66
C ASP A 214 -1.58 -20.97 13.10
N CYS A 215 -0.97 -19.89 13.59
CA CYS A 215 -1.66 -18.66 13.92
C CYS A 215 -1.86 -17.81 12.65
N PRO A 216 -3.11 -17.52 12.24
CA PRO A 216 -3.37 -16.81 10.98
C PRO A 216 -2.73 -15.42 10.90
N VAL A 217 -2.64 -14.68 12.02
CA VAL A 217 -1.99 -13.36 12.03
C VAL A 217 -0.48 -13.46 11.84
N ILE A 218 0.14 -14.51 12.39
CA ILE A 218 1.58 -14.79 12.18
C ILE A 218 1.84 -15.24 10.74
N LYS A 219 0.91 -15.97 10.13
CA LYS A 219 0.98 -16.32 8.69
C LYS A 219 0.98 -15.05 7.82
N LYS A 220 0.15 -14.06 8.12
CA LYS A 220 0.19 -12.74 7.43
C LYS A 220 1.52 -12.03 7.66
N LEU A 221 2.01 -12.01 8.89
CA LEU A 221 3.33 -11.46 9.22
C LEU A 221 4.44 -12.16 8.43
N PHE A 222 4.37 -13.49 8.30
CA PHE A 222 5.31 -14.28 7.51
C PHE A 222 5.35 -13.83 6.04
N TYR A 223 4.21 -13.69 5.36
CA TYR A 223 4.17 -13.22 3.98
C TYR A 223 4.78 -11.83 3.82
N LYS A 224 4.49 -10.91 4.77
CA LYS A 224 5.02 -9.54 4.71
C LYS A 224 6.53 -9.49 4.97
N MET A 225 7.03 -10.22 5.98
CA MET A 225 8.47 -10.31 6.24
C MET A 225 9.20 -11.02 5.11
N SER A 226 8.62 -12.07 4.54
CA SER A 226 9.17 -12.79 3.40
C SER A 226 9.29 -11.89 2.17
N SER A 227 8.26 -11.10 1.84
CA SER A 227 8.33 -10.13 0.74
C SER A 227 9.42 -9.08 0.97
N HIS A 228 9.61 -8.64 2.23
CA HIS A 228 10.67 -7.72 2.58
C HIS A 228 12.07 -8.35 2.44
N TYR A 229 12.29 -9.55 3.00
CA TYR A 229 13.61 -10.20 3.02
C TYR A 229 14.02 -10.81 1.69
N LEU A 230 13.08 -11.08 0.78
CA LEU A 230 13.39 -11.49 -0.58
C LEU A 230 13.71 -10.31 -1.51
N SER A 231 13.69 -9.08 -1.01
CA SER A 231 14.20 -7.92 -1.77
C SER A 231 15.67 -8.14 -2.16
N LEU A 232 16.06 -7.60 -3.31
CA LEU A 232 17.43 -7.71 -3.82
C LEU A 232 18.34 -6.57 -3.34
N TYR A 233 17.75 -5.52 -2.79
CA TYR A 233 18.45 -4.38 -2.19
C TYR A 233 17.63 -3.75 -1.08
N PHE A 234 18.34 -3.04 -0.20
CA PHE A 234 17.76 -2.31 0.93
C PHE A 234 18.28 -0.87 0.92
N ASP A 235 17.37 0.09 0.94
CA ASP A 235 17.72 1.49 1.13
C ASP A 235 17.87 1.77 2.63
N CYS A 236 19.06 2.20 3.04
CA CYS A 236 19.42 2.50 4.42
C CYS A 236 19.68 3.99 4.58
N VAL A 237 19.29 4.52 5.74
CA VAL A 237 19.56 5.91 6.12
C VAL A 237 20.31 5.90 7.44
N GLU A 238 21.49 6.50 7.45
CA GLU A 238 22.29 6.72 8.67
C GLU A 238 22.37 8.21 8.98
N ILE A 239 22.32 8.53 10.28
CA ILE A 239 22.59 9.89 10.76
C ILE A 239 24.04 9.91 11.23
N GLU A 240 24.88 10.61 10.48
CA GLU A 240 26.29 10.80 10.85
C GLU A 240 26.45 11.78 12.02
N ARG A 241 27.69 11.85 12.57
CA ARG A 241 28.00 12.62 13.79
C ARG A 241 27.62 14.10 13.72
N ASP A 242 27.54 14.68 12.52
CA ASP A 242 27.23 16.11 12.29
C ASP A 242 25.76 16.34 11.89
N ASN A 243 24.84 15.41 12.21
CA ASN A 243 23.46 15.38 11.76
C ASN A 243 23.30 15.34 10.22
N VAL A 244 24.30 14.87 9.51
CA VAL A 244 24.23 14.62 8.08
C VAL A 244 23.48 13.31 7.87
N LEU A 245 22.38 13.37 7.08
CA LEU A 245 21.64 12.18 6.65
C LEU A 245 22.37 11.59 5.45
N THR A 246 22.96 10.42 5.62
CA THR A 246 23.54 9.64 4.52
C THR A 246 22.58 8.53 4.14
N SER A 247 22.12 8.57 2.89
CA SER A 247 21.32 7.50 2.31
C SER A 247 22.21 6.64 1.41
N TYR A 248 22.19 5.34 1.61
CA TYR A 248 22.92 4.39 0.79
C TYR A 248 22.10 3.14 0.54
N ARG A 249 22.45 2.42 -0.53
CA ARG A 249 21.80 1.17 -0.90
C ARG A 249 22.73 0.00 -0.62
N ILE A 250 22.18 -1.02 0.05
CA ILE A 250 22.84 -2.30 0.26
C ILE A 250 22.28 -3.29 -0.73
N GLU A 251 23.13 -3.87 -1.55
CA GLU A 251 22.77 -4.99 -2.42
C GLU A 251 22.98 -6.30 -1.66
N ILE A 252 22.07 -7.25 -1.86
CA ILE A 252 22.17 -8.57 -1.22
C ILE A 252 23.29 -9.35 -1.89
N ALA A 253 24.09 -10.02 -1.07
CA ALA A 253 25.02 -11.04 -1.53
C ALA A 253 24.55 -12.41 -1.09
N LEU A 254 24.59 -13.37 -1.99
CA LEU A 254 24.09 -14.74 -1.76
C LEU A 254 25.11 -15.57 -0.95
N THR A 255 25.34 -15.15 0.31
CA THR A 255 26.13 -15.90 1.29
C THR A 255 25.38 -17.14 1.76
N GLU A 256 26.01 -18.01 2.55
CA GLU A 256 25.35 -19.22 3.07
C GLU A 256 24.16 -18.86 3.98
N GLY A 257 24.28 -17.88 4.86
CA GLY A 257 23.16 -17.42 5.69
C GLY A 257 22.06 -16.75 4.89
N CYS A 258 22.41 -16.02 3.81
CA CYS A 258 21.42 -15.47 2.87
C CYS A 258 20.64 -16.60 2.18
N LYS A 259 21.33 -17.60 1.65
CA LYS A 259 20.69 -18.79 1.06
C LYS A 259 19.81 -19.51 2.09
N GLN A 260 20.27 -19.61 3.34
CA GLN A 260 19.54 -20.29 4.40
C GLN A 260 18.19 -19.64 4.68
N TYR A 261 18.11 -18.31 4.96
CA TYR A 261 16.82 -17.70 5.23
C TYR A 261 15.92 -17.68 3.99
N ARG A 262 16.48 -17.45 2.78
CA ARG A 262 15.71 -17.52 1.53
C ARG A 262 15.14 -18.92 1.30
N SER A 263 15.95 -19.97 1.52
CA SER A 263 15.48 -21.37 1.45
C SER A 263 14.36 -21.66 2.44
N LYS A 264 14.48 -21.17 3.69
CA LYS A 264 13.43 -21.32 4.70
C LYS A 264 12.12 -20.68 4.25
N ILE A 265 12.18 -19.45 3.72
CA ILE A 265 11.02 -18.75 3.18
C ILE A 265 10.38 -19.55 2.04
N TRP A 266 11.17 -19.95 1.05
CA TRP A 266 10.65 -20.67 -0.11
C TRP A 266 10.09 -22.04 0.25
N THR A 267 10.73 -22.76 1.16
CA THR A 267 10.22 -24.06 1.66
C THR A 267 8.82 -23.91 2.26
N GLU A 268 8.61 -22.88 3.07
CA GLU A 268 7.29 -22.64 3.66
C GLU A 268 6.26 -22.17 2.62
N ILE A 269 6.63 -21.28 1.70
CA ILE A 269 5.73 -20.84 0.63
C ILE A 269 5.32 -22.04 -0.25
N ILE A 270 6.26 -22.94 -0.59
CA ILE A 270 5.98 -24.16 -1.34
C ILE A 270 5.05 -25.10 -0.54
N SER A 271 5.25 -25.21 0.77
CA SER A 271 4.37 -26.00 1.65
C SER A 271 2.95 -25.43 1.68
N LEU A 272 2.83 -24.12 1.93
CA LEU A 272 1.55 -23.41 1.97
C LEU A 272 0.82 -23.43 0.62
N ALA A 273 1.55 -23.54 -0.50
CA ALA A 273 0.99 -23.62 -1.85
C ALA A 273 0.25 -24.94 -2.15
N ASN A 274 0.32 -25.92 -1.28
CA ASN A 274 -0.48 -27.15 -1.41
C ASN A 274 -1.93 -26.98 -0.93
N ASP A 275 -2.24 -25.88 -0.26
CA ASP A 275 -3.57 -25.60 0.27
C ASP A 275 -4.20 -24.42 -0.46
N LYS A 276 -5.42 -24.65 -0.99
CA LYS A 276 -6.19 -23.65 -1.72
C LYS A 276 -6.52 -22.41 -0.85
N GLU A 277 -6.65 -22.56 0.47
CA GLU A 277 -6.96 -21.45 1.37
C GLU A 277 -5.87 -20.37 1.37
N ASN A 278 -4.62 -20.76 1.08
CA ASN A 278 -3.49 -19.83 1.02
C ASN A 278 -3.30 -19.18 -0.36
N LEU A 279 -4.12 -19.53 -1.36
CA LEU A 279 -3.91 -19.14 -2.76
C LEU A 279 -3.80 -17.62 -2.94
N GLU A 280 -4.71 -16.84 -2.35
CA GLU A 280 -4.74 -15.38 -2.53
C GLU A 280 -3.50 -14.72 -1.92
N ASP A 281 -3.09 -15.14 -0.75
CA ASP A 281 -1.88 -14.64 -0.10
C ASP A 281 -0.62 -14.95 -0.90
N ILE A 282 -0.52 -16.18 -1.45
CA ILE A 282 0.60 -16.59 -2.30
C ILE A 282 0.61 -15.81 -3.62
N VAL A 283 -0.54 -15.61 -4.24
CA VAL A 283 -0.65 -14.81 -5.46
C VAL A 283 -0.21 -13.37 -5.19
N TYR A 284 -0.68 -12.78 -4.10
CA TYR A 284 -0.25 -11.44 -3.70
C TYR A 284 1.26 -11.38 -3.45
N PHE A 285 1.81 -12.34 -2.71
CA PHE A 285 3.24 -12.48 -2.46
C PHE A 285 4.05 -12.58 -3.76
N LEU A 286 3.66 -13.48 -4.67
CA LEU A 286 4.31 -13.62 -5.97
C LEU A 286 4.20 -12.34 -6.83
N CYS A 287 3.06 -11.64 -6.75
CA CYS A 287 2.88 -10.38 -7.44
C CYS A 287 3.72 -9.23 -6.86
N ALA A 288 4.13 -9.30 -5.62
CA ALA A 288 5.04 -8.33 -5.01
C ALA A 288 6.53 -8.62 -5.31
N TYR A 289 6.87 -9.84 -5.70
CA TYR A 289 8.23 -10.29 -5.99
C TYR A 289 8.61 -10.15 -7.47
N PRO A 290 9.85 -9.77 -7.78
CA PRO A 290 10.71 -8.87 -7.04
C PRO A 290 10.26 -7.43 -7.25
N ASN A 291 10.76 -6.51 -6.42
CA ASN A 291 10.56 -5.10 -6.71
C ASN A 291 11.30 -4.75 -8.01
N LEU A 292 10.56 -4.57 -9.11
CA LEU A 292 11.04 -4.56 -10.51
C LEU A 292 11.99 -3.42 -10.91
N TYR A 293 12.37 -2.56 -9.98
CA TYR A 293 13.35 -1.50 -10.20
C TYR A 293 14.81 -1.96 -10.08
N ALA A 294 15.06 -3.24 -9.78
CA ALA A 294 16.39 -3.81 -9.85
C ALA A 294 16.89 -3.74 -11.28
N SER A 295 17.95 -2.97 -11.52
CA SER A 295 18.53 -2.77 -12.83
C SER A 295 19.12 -4.05 -13.44
N LYS A 296 19.12 -4.10 -14.71
CA LYS A 296 19.27 -5.15 -15.70
C LYS A 296 20.38 -6.21 -15.54
N SER A 297 21.26 -6.23 -14.54
CA SER A 297 22.39 -7.18 -14.54
C SER A 297 22.98 -7.47 -13.17
N THR A 298 22.38 -6.97 -12.11
CA THR A 298 23.05 -6.86 -10.82
C THR A 298 22.92 -8.11 -9.94
N PHE A 299 21.91 -8.97 -10.17
CA PHE A 299 21.56 -10.07 -9.28
C PHE A 299 21.23 -11.40 -9.98
N PRO A 300 22.08 -11.89 -10.91
CA PRO A 300 21.75 -13.10 -11.68
C PRO A 300 21.63 -14.35 -10.78
N ASP A 301 22.54 -14.50 -9.82
CA ASP A 301 22.61 -15.71 -8.97
C ASP A 301 21.43 -15.75 -7.98
N GLU A 302 21.07 -14.61 -7.39
CA GLU A 302 19.94 -14.48 -6.48
C GLU A 302 18.60 -14.76 -7.19
N LEU A 303 18.45 -14.21 -8.38
CA LEU A 303 17.25 -14.42 -9.19
C LEU A 303 17.15 -15.85 -9.70
N GLU A 304 18.26 -16.48 -10.07
CA GLU A 304 18.27 -17.89 -10.46
C GLU A 304 17.91 -18.81 -9.29
N PHE A 305 18.48 -18.54 -8.11
CA PHE A 305 18.17 -19.28 -6.90
C PHE A 305 16.67 -19.19 -6.56
N ASP A 306 16.08 -18.00 -6.61
CA ASP A 306 14.67 -17.81 -6.32
C ASP A 306 13.78 -18.37 -7.44
N TRP A 307 14.19 -18.27 -8.70
CA TRP A 307 13.44 -18.79 -9.83
C TRP A 307 13.16 -20.30 -9.74
N GLN A 308 14.13 -21.08 -9.30
CA GLN A 308 13.95 -22.50 -9.07
C GLN A 308 12.81 -22.77 -8.08
N ASN A 309 12.75 -21.99 -7.00
CA ASN A 309 11.70 -22.10 -5.98
C ASN A 309 10.35 -21.56 -6.47
N ILE A 310 10.34 -20.42 -7.17
CA ILE A 310 9.14 -19.84 -7.78
C ILE A 310 8.48 -20.85 -8.72
N SER A 311 9.28 -21.55 -9.51
CA SER A 311 8.79 -22.58 -10.43
C SER A 311 8.03 -23.70 -9.69
N LEU A 312 8.51 -24.11 -8.52
CA LEU A 312 7.83 -25.09 -7.68
C LEU A 312 6.52 -24.56 -7.11
N VAL A 313 6.48 -23.30 -6.67
CA VAL A 313 5.24 -22.66 -6.20
C VAL A 313 4.22 -22.58 -7.34
N LEU A 314 4.63 -22.12 -8.53
CA LEU A 314 3.75 -22.04 -9.70
C LEU A 314 3.12 -23.40 -10.06
N GLU A 315 3.89 -24.47 -9.99
CA GLU A 315 3.36 -25.82 -10.22
C GLU A 315 2.27 -26.24 -9.20
N ARG A 316 2.42 -25.81 -7.94
CA ARG A 316 1.45 -26.12 -6.88
C ARG A 316 0.17 -25.34 -7.04
N ILE A 317 0.26 -24.02 -7.27
CA ILE A 317 -0.93 -23.16 -7.34
C ILE A 317 -1.72 -23.31 -8.66
N LYS A 318 -1.07 -23.80 -9.74
CA LYS A 318 -1.71 -23.99 -11.05
C LYS A 318 -3.03 -24.74 -10.99
N VAL A 319 -3.12 -25.76 -10.15
CA VAL A 319 -4.32 -26.61 -10.04
C VAL A 319 -5.54 -25.91 -9.42
N TYR A 320 -5.31 -24.79 -8.74
CA TYR A 320 -6.34 -24.01 -8.05
C TYR A 320 -6.77 -22.76 -8.82
N MET A 321 -6.15 -22.47 -9.98
CA MET A 321 -6.30 -21.22 -10.68
C MET A 321 -6.99 -21.36 -12.03
N GLU A 322 -7.74 -20.33 -12.41
CA GLU A 322 -8.23 -20.20 -13.77
C GLU A 322 -7.04 -19.99 -14.75
N PRO A 323 -7.09 -20.58 -15.96
CA PRO A 323 -5.97 -20.55 -16.90
C PRO A 323 -5.42 -19.15 -17.18
N PHE A 324 -6.30 -18.16 -17.39
CA PHE A 324 -5.89 -16.78 -17.64
C PHE A 324 -5.18 -16.15 -16.44
N ARG A 325 -5.70 -16.36 -15.21
CA ARG A 325 -5.06 -15.85 -13.98
C ARG A 325 -3.66 -16.41 -13.81
N PHE A 326 -3.51 -17.70 -14.06
CA PHE A 326 -2.20 -18.36 -14.01
C PHE A 326 -1.25 -17.80 -15.08
N ALA A 327 -1.72 -17.62 -16.33
CA ALA A 327 -0.96 -16.98 -17.39
C ALA A 327 -0.51 -15.56 -17.01
N TYR A 328 -1.40 -14.78 -16.40
CA TYR A 328 -1.09 -13.42 -15.94
C TYR A 328 0.06 -13.41 -14.93
N ILE A 329 0.04 -14.29 -13.94
CA ILE A 329 1.12 -14.41 -12.93
C ILE A 329 2.41 -14.85 -13.61
N CYS A 330 2.37 -15.91 -14.42
CA CYS A 330 3.53 -16.37 -15.16
C CYS A 330 4.15 -15.27 -16.02
N SER A 331 3.35 -14.40 -16.66
CA SER A 331 3.84 -13.33 -17.53
C SER A 331 4.77 -12.35 -16.80
N ARG A 332 4.61 -12.16 -15.50
CA ARG A 332 5.48 -11.29 -14.70
C ARG A 332 6.90 -11.87 -14.63
N PHE A 333 7.01 -13.16 -14.42
CA PHE A 333 8.29 -13.86 -14.33
C PHE A 333 8.92 -14.07 -15.70
N PHE A 334 8.11 -14.19 -16.77
CA PHE A 334 8.60 -14.24 -18.13
C PHE A 334 9.37 -12.99 -18.53
N ARG A 335 8.84 -11.81 -18.20
CA ARG A 335 9.56 -10.55 -18.48
C ARG A 335 10.88 -10.47 -17.72
N MET A 336 10.93 -11.07 -16.51
CA MET A 336 12.18 -11.18 -15.77
C MET A 336 13.16 -12.12 -16.47
N SER A 337 12.70 -13.29 -16.91
CA SER A 337 13.56 -14.29 -17.55
C SER A 337 14.14 -13.79 -18.88
N GLU A 338 13.36 -13.08 -19.70
CA GLU A 338 13.87 -12.43 -20.92
C GLU A 338 14.95 -11.40 -20.62
N LYS A 339 14.84 -10.67 -19.51
CA LYS A 339 15.85 -9.69 -19.08
C LYS A 339 17.10 -10.32 -18.46
N HIS A 340 16.98 -11.51 -17.88
CA HIS A 340 18.05 -12.18 -17.13
C HIS A 340 18.51 -13.50 -17.76
N SER A 341 18.08 -13.82 -18.97
CA SER A 341 18.46 -15.02 -19.74
C SER A 341 18.07 -16.35 -19.06
N PHE A 342 17.05 -16.35 -18.21
CA PHE A 342 16.53 -17.59 -17.63
C PHE A 342 15.81 -18.41 -18.70
N GLU A 343 16.08 -19.71 -18.78
CA GLU A 343 15.37 -20.61 -19.67
C GLU A 343 13.91 -20.77 -19.23
N ILE A 344 13.01 -20.24 -20.07
CA ILE A 344 11.59 -20.51 -19.93
C ILE A 344 11.33 -21.90 -20.50
N THR A 345 10.93 -22.81 -19.63
CA THR A 345 10.60 -24.15 -20.09
C THR A 345 9.41 -24.10 -21.06
N GLU A 346 9.45 -24.94 -22.11
CA GLU A 346 8.36 -25.11 -23.09
C GLU A 346 6.99 -25.32 -22.44
N LYS A 347 7.00 -25.87 -21.23
CA LYS A 347 5.84 -26.10 -20.38
C LYS A 347 5.06 -24.82 -20.06
N TYR A 348 5.73 -23.69 -19.80
CA TYR A 348 5.06 -22.42 -19.50
C TYR A 348 4.63 -21.67 -20.76
N ARG A 349 5.27 -21.89 -21.93
CA ARG A 349 4.85 -21.23 -23.17
C ARG A 349 3.41 -21.57 -23.54
N LYS A 350 3.00 -22.83 -23.35
CA LYS A 350 1.62 -23.28 -23.65
C LYS A 350 0.54 -22.63 -22.78
N VAL A 351 0.90 -22.02 -21.65
CA VAL A 351 -0.05 -21.31 -20.77
C VAL A 351 -0.60 -20.05 -21.45
N PHE A 352 0.14 -19.51 -22.43
CA PHE A 352 -0.22 -18.30 -23.18
C PHE A 352 -1.03 -18.58 -24.46
N ASP A 353 -1.35 -19.84 -24.77
CA ASP A 353 -2.11 -20.21 -25.95
C ASP A 353 -3.63 -20.18 -25.68
N THR A 354 -4.13 -19.11 -25.02
CA THR A 354 -5.55 -18.93 -24.74
C THR A 354 -6.07 -17.68 -25.42
N GLU A 355 -7.38 -17.64 -25.73
CA GLU A 355 -8.03 -16.51 -26.35
C GLU A 355 -7.98 -15.27 -25.44
N GLU A 356 -8.27 -15.44 -24.15
CA GLU A 356 -8.18 -14.37 -23.15
C GLU A 356 -6.78 -13.77 -23.10
N TRP A 357 -5.73 -14.60 -23.15
CA TRP A 357 -4.37 -14.09 -23.16
C TRP A 357 -4.05 -13.28 -24.41
N ASN A 358 -4.49 -13.75 -25.58
CA ASN A 358 -4.29 -13.04 -26.85
C ASN A 358 -5.02 -11.69 -26.86
N ILE A 359 -6.28 -11.64 -26.38
CA ILE A 359 -7.05 -10.40 -26.23
C ILE A 359 -6.33 -9.45 -25.24
N TYR A 360 -5.92 -9.97 -24.09
CA TYR A 360 -5.21 -9.19 -23.07
C TYR A 360 -3.91 -8.58 -23.62
N LYS A 361 -3.11 -9.37 -24.34
CA LYS A 361 -1.86 -8.92 -24.95
C LYS A 361 -2.09 -7.80 -25.96
N VAL A 362 -3.15 -7.87 -26.75
CA VAL A 362 -3.47 -6.86 -27.77
C VAL A 362 -4.03 -5.59 -27.16
N LEU A 363 -4.96 -5.70 -26.20
CA LEU A 363 -5.67 -4.55 -25.65
C LEU A 363 -4.93 -3.86 -24.49
N SER A 364 -3.96 -4.54 -23.84
CA SER A 364 -3.20 -3.94 -22.73
C SER A 364 -1.96 -3.20 -23.24
N ASN A 365 -1.87 -1.90 -22.95
CA ASN A 365 -0.75 -1.06 -23.39
C ASN A 365 0.59 -1.40 -22.69
N GLN A 366 0.60 -2.22 -21.65
CA GLN A 366 1.81 -2.56 -20.89
C GLN A 366 2.84 -3.39 -21.69
N PHE A 367 2.41 -4.09 -22.75
CA PHE A 367 3.30 -4.90 -23.60
C PHE A 367 4.10 -4.06 -24.60
N TYR A 368 3.77 -2.79 -24.75
CA TYR A 368 4.36 -1.88 -25.74
C TYR A 368 5.33 -0.85 -25.14
N ARG A 369 5.67 -0.98 -23.84
CA ARG A 369 6.50 0.00 -23.11
C ARG A 369 7.98 -0.01 -23.50
N ASP A 370 8.47 -1.11 -24.06
CA ASP A 370 9.90 -1.32 -24.31
C ASP A 370 10.37 -0.93 -25.73
N THR A 371 9.50 -0.28 -26.53
CA THR A 371 9.86 0.23 -27.87
C THR A 371 10.53 1.61 -27.80
N SER A 372 11.37 1.93 -28.81
CA SER A 372 12.31 3.05 -28.80
C SER A 372 11.66 4.44 -28.84
N SER A 373 10.46 4.61 -29.41
CA SER A 373 9.77 5.89 -29.47
C SER A 373 8.28 5.76 -29.13
N TYR A 374 7.68 6.87 -28.67
CA TYR A 374 6.24 6.94 -28.39
C TYR A 374 5.39 6.72 -29.65
N GLU A 375 5.79 7.30 -30.77
CA GLU A 375 5.06 7.22 -32.05
C GLU A 375 5.07 5.80 -32.62
N GLU A 376 6.20 5.10 -32.55
CA GLU A 376 6.28 3.70 -32.94
C GLU A 376 5.39 2.81 -32.08
N ARG A 377 5.42 3.02 -30.76
CA ARG A 377 4.54 2.28 -29.83
C ARG A 377 3.09 2.44 -30.20
N LYS A 378 2.66 3.67 -30.41
CA LYS A 378 1.28 3.99 -30.77
C LYS A 378 0.88 3.32 -32.08
N THR A 379 1.72 3.41 -33.10
CA THR A 379 1.46 2.82 -34.43
C THR A 379 1.33 1.29 -34.33
N VAL A 380 2.23 0.61 -33.63
CA VAL A 380 2.19 -0.85 -33.46
C VAL A 380 0.96 -1.24 -32.64
N PHE A 381 0.66 -0.51 -31.56
CA PHE A 381 -0.51 -0.76 -30.72
C PHE A 381 -1.82 -0.63 -31.52
N GLU A 382 -2.01 0.47 -32.25
CA GLU A 382 -3.18 0.68 -33.09
C GLU A 382 -3.30 -0.38 -34.20
N SER A 383 -2.19 -0.77 -34.83
CA SER A 383 -2.16 -1.82 -35.85
C SER A 383 -2.60 -3.18 -35.28
N ASN A 384 -2.11 -3.56 -34.11
CA ASN A 384 -2.50 -4.81 -33.46
C ASN A 384 -3.98 -4.83 -33.05
N ILE A 385 -4.50 -3.70 -32.56
CA ILE A 385 -5.93 -3.57 -32.23
C ILE A 385 -6.78 -3.64 -33.48
N ARG A 386 -6.34 -3.03 -34.60
CA ARG A 386 -7.01 -3.15 -35.90
C ARG A 386 -7.07 -4.61 -36.37
N GLY A 387 -5.95 -5.34 -36.30
CA GLY A 387 -5.92 -6.76 -36.60
C GLY A 387 -6.87 -7.59 -35.75
N CYS A 388 -6.95 -7.28 -34.44
CA CYS A 388 -7.91 -7.89 -33.54
C CYS A 388 -9.36 -7.57 -33.96
N TYR A 389 -9.68 -6.30 -34.26
CA TYR A 389 -10.98 -5.88 -34.74
C TYR A 389 -11.39 -6.60 -36.05
N GLU A 390 -10.47 -6.75 -36.98
CA GLU A 390 -10.69 -7.42 -38.27
C GLU A 390 -10.92 -8.93 -38.12
N SER A 391 -10.28 -9.57 -37.12
CA SER A 391 -10.39 -11.01 -36.87
C SER A 391 -11.72 -11.45 -36.27
N TYR A 392 -12.45 -10.56 -35.62
CA TYR A 392 -13.75 -10.89 -34.99
C TYR A 392 -14.92 -10.57 -35.94
N SER A 393 -15.76 -11.56 -36.21
CA SER A 393 -17.04 -11.37 -36.93
C SER A 393 -18.12 -10.81 -36.02
N VAL A 394 -19.27 -10.42 -36.58
CA VAL A 394 -20.46 -9.95 -35.87
C VAL A 394 -20.90 -10.98 -34.82
N ASP A 395 -20.95 -12.26 -35.19
CA ASP A 395 -21.39 -13.36 -34.32
C ASP A 395 -20.44 -13.67 -33.16
N GLN A 396 -19.19 -13.17 -33.23
CA GLN A 396 -18.18 -13.38 -32.19
C GLN A 396 -18.08 -12.25 -31.18
N MET A 397 -18.87 -11.18 -31.31
CA MET A 397 -18.83 -10.04 -30.39
C MET A 397 -19.23 -10.40 -28.97
N ASP A 398 -20.20 -11.31 -28.78
CA ASP A 398 -20.56 -11.83 -27.45
C ASP A 398 -19.35 -12.46 -26.76
N ASN A 399 -18.61 -13.32 -27.48
CA ASN A 399 -17.40 -13.97 -26.94
C ASN A 399 -16.30 -12.97 -26.60
N LEU A 400 -16.01 -12.02 -27.49
CA LEU A 400 -15.00 -10.99 -27.27
C LEU A 400 -15.29 -10.17 -25.98
N VAL A 401 -16.51 -9.67 -25.83
CA VAL A 401 -16.89 -8.85 -24.66
C VAL A 401 -16.85 -9.69 -23.39
N GLN A 402 -17.31 -10.94 -23.45
CA GLN A 402 -17.24 -11.86 -22.32
C GLN A 402 -15.78 -12.13 -21.89
N CYS A 403 -14.87 -12.35 -22.85
CA CYS A 403 -13.44 -12.50 -22.55
C CYS A 403 -12.86 -11.23 -21.92
N ILE A 404 -13.15 -10.04 -22.46
CA ILE A 404 -12.69 -8.77 -21.88
C ILE A 404 -13.20 -8.61 -20.43
N SER A 405 -14.48 -8.87 -20.21
CA SER A 405 -15.10 -8.79 -18.89
C SER A 405 -14.46 -9.78 -17.90
N ASN A 406 -14.22 -11.02 -18.31
CA ASN A 406 -13.55 -12.03 -17.50
C ASN A 406 -12.12 -11.63 -17.15
N ILE A 407 -11.34 -11.10 -18.10
CA ILE A 407 -9.99 -10.60 -17.86
C ILE A 407 -10.00 -9.55 -16.75
N ILE A 408 -10.88 -8.55 -16.88
CA ILE A 408 -10.97 -7.45 -15.92
C ILE A 408 -11.46 -7.95 -14.55
N ARG A 409 -12.41 -8.87 -14.51
CA ARG A 409 -12.89 -9.50 -13.26
C ARG A 409 -11.76 -10.23 -12.53
N ILE A 410 -10.90 -10.93 -13.26
CA ILE A 410 -9.85 -11.78 -12.68
C ILE A 410 -8.68 -10.96 -12.11
N ILE A 411 -8.25 -9.91 -12.83
CA ILE A 411 -7.02 -9.16 -12.47
C ILE A 411 -7.30 -7.72 -12.01
N GLY A 412 -8.53 -7.26 -12.09
CA GLY A 412 -8.97 -5.89 -11.78
C GLY A 412 -8.66 -4.89 -12.90
N SER A 413 -9.50 -3.87 -13.06
CA SER A 413 -9.41 -2.88 -14.15
C SER A 413 -8.07 -2.14 -14.17
N ARG A 414 -7.54 -1.76 -13.00
CA ARG A 414 -6.23 -1.09 -12.88
C ARG A 414 -5.07 -1.97 -13.35
N ASN A 415 -5.09 -3.25 -13.02
CA ASN A 415 -4.02 -4.19 -13.39
C ASN A 415 -4.13 -4.61 -14.86
N ALA A 416 -5.36 -4.70 -15.39
CA ALA A 416 -5.62 -5.04 -16.79
C ALA A 416 -5.04 -3.98 -17.75
N ASN A 417 -5.12 -2.71 -17.37
CA ASN A 417 -4.59 -1.58 -18.15
C ASN A 417 -5.05 -1.60 -19.62
N MET A 418 -6.32 -1.96 -19.84
CA MET A 418 -6.92 -2.18 -21.17
C MET A 418 -7.76 -1.00 -21.66
N GLY A 419 -7.97 0.04 -20.83
CA GLY A 419 -8.88 1.14 -21.14
C GLY A 419 -8.55 1.86 -22.45
N GLU A 420 -7.27 2.13 -22.73
CA GLU A 420 -6.81 2.75 -23.99
C GLU A 420 -7.05 1.82 -25.18
N GLY A 421 -6.79 0.52 -25.01
CA GLY A 421 -7.02 -0.47 -26.05
C GLY A 421 -8.49 -0.63 -26.41
N ILE A 422 -9.37 -0.69 -25.41
CA ILE A 422 -10.81 -0.75 -25.61
C ILE A 422 -11.30 0.54 -26.30
N ALA A 423 -10.84 1.71 -25.86
CA ALA A 423 -11.18 2.98 -26.51
C ALA A 423 -10.77 3.02 -27.98
N THR A 424 -9.55 2.57 -28.28
CA THR A 424 -9.06 2.46 -29.68
C THR A 424 -9.88 1.47 -30.49
N PHE A 425 -10.21 0.30 -29.93
CA PHE A 425 -11.09 -0.67 -30.58
C PHE A 425 -12.46 -0.07 -30.93
N CYS A 426 -13.04 0.73 -30.03
CA CYS A 426 -14.30 1.44 -30.27
C CYS A 426 -14.21 2.45 -31.42
N THR A 427 -13.04 3.03 -31.70
CA THR A 427 -12.90 3.93 -32.89
C THR A 427 -13.07 3.20 -34.22
N PHE A 428 -12.68 1.93 -34.28
CA PHE A 428 -12.92 1.09 -35.46
C PHE A 428 -14.39 0.67 -35.57
N LEU A 429 -14.99 0.27 -34.44
CA LEU A 429 -16.43 -0.04 -34.35
C LEU A 429 -17.31 1.12 -34.82
N ALA A 430 -16.94 2.36 -34.52
CA ALA A 430 -17.70 3.55 -34.91
C ALA A 430 -17.92 3.70 -36.40
N ASN A 431 -17.19 2.96 -37.25
CA ASN A 431 -17.31 2.98 -38.69
C ASN A 431 -17.97 1.71 -39.27
N ASP A 432 -18.36 0.75 -38.44
CA ASP A 432 -18.99 -0.51 -38.86
C ASP A 432 -20.34 -0.71 -38.11
N LYS A 433 -21.42 -0.42 -38.82
CA LYS A 433 -22.78 -0.44 -38.27
C LYS A 433 -23.16 -1.78 -37.63
N GLU A 434 -22.81 -2.91 -38.24
CA GLU A 434 -23.25 -4.23 -37.79
C GLU A 434 -22.43 -4.69 -36.60
N LYS A 435 -21.09 -4.56 -36.66
CA LYS A 435 -20.20 -4.90 -35.55
C LYS A 435 -20.45 -3.98 -34.34
N LEU A 436 -20.70 -2.68 -34.56
CA LEU A 436 -21.02 -1.73 -33.49
C LEU A 436 -22.26 -2.18 -32.72
N TRP A 437 -23.34 -2.53 -33.44
CA TRP A 437 -24.59 -2.95 -32.80
C TRP A 437 -24.41 -4.24 -32.02
N ALA A 438 -23.77 -5.24 -32.63
CA ALA A 438 -23.48 -6.50 -31.98
C ALA A 438 -22.60 -6.32 -30.72
N PHE A 439 -21.55 -5.52 -30.81
CA PHE A 439 -20.68 -5.22 -29.67
C PHE A 439 -21.42 -4.55 -28.51
N VAL A 440 -22.29 -3.58 -28.81
CA VAL A 440 -23.07 -2.88 -27.76
C VAL A 440 -24.07 -3.81 -27.10
N LEU A 441 -24.75 -4.67 -27.86
CA LEU A 441 -25.64 -5.67 -27.26
C LEU A 441 -24.89 -6.68 -26.40
N ALA A 442 -23.71 -7.13 -26.85
CA ALA A 442 -22.81 -7.97 -26.07
C ALA A 442 -22.33 -7.26 -24.79
N PHE A 443 -22.01 -5.97 -24.91
CA PHE A 443 -21.60 -5.14 -23.78
C PHE A 443 -22.72 -5.02 -22.75
N PHE A 444 -23.98 -4.80 -23.16
CA PHE A 444 -25.11 -4.75 -22.26
C PHE A 444 -25.38 -6.08 -21.53
N LYS A 445 -24.94 -7.18 -22.12
CA LYS A 445 -25.12 -8.52 -21.57
C LYS A 445 -23.98 -8.99 -20.68
N PHE A 446 -22.72 -8.64 -21.02
CA PHE A 446 -21.52 -9.18 -20.41
C PHE A 446 -20.54 -8.13 -19.87
N GLY A 447 -20.77 -6.84 -20.15
CA GLY A 447 -19.83 -5.75 -19.87
C GLY A 447 -19.79 -5.28 -18.41
N GLU A 448 -20.31 -6.05 -17.46
CA GLU A 448 -20.44 -5.69 -16.05
C GLU A 448 -19.14 -5.16 -15.41
N ASN A 449 -18.00 -5.72 -15.78
CA ASN A 449 -16.70 -5.37 -15.20
C ASN A 449 -15.92 -4.36 -16.06
N ILE A 450 -16.48 -3.92 -17.20
CA ILE A 450 -15.76 -3.06 -18.14
C ILE A 450 -16.11 -1.60 -17.86
N GLU A 451 -15.16 -0.87 -17.31
CA GLU A 451 -15.26 0.59 -17.14
C GLU A 451 -14.77 1.28 -18.41
N PHE A 452 -15.68 2.03 -19.07
CA PHE A 452 -15.28 2.78 -20.24
C PHE A 452 -16.25 3.95 -20.51
N ARG A 453 -15.83 4.91 -21.37
CA ARG A 453 -16.64 6.09 -21.67
C ARG A 453 -17.73 5.76 -22.67
N SER A 454 -19.00 5.81 -22.24
CA SER A 454 -20.17 5.49 -23.07
C SER A 454 -20.32 6.38 -24.31
N GLU A 455 -19.78 7.62 -24.28
CA GLU A 455 -19.83 8.56 -25.40
C GLU A 455 -19.23 7.97 -26.68
N SER A 456 -18.16 7.17 -26.55
CA SER A 456 -17.48 6.55 -27.68
C SER A 456 -18.36 5.59 -28.48
N LEU A 457 -19.44 5.06 -27.89
CA LEU A 457 -20.38 4.16 -28.54
C LEU A 457 -21.76 4.79 -28.79
N VAL A 458 -22.28 5.59 -27.87
CA VAL A 458 -23.62 6.20 -28.01
C VAL A 458 -23.69 7.14 -29.21
N ALA A 459 -22.68 7.98 -29.42
CA ALA A 459 -22.65 8.89 -30.58
C ALA A 459 -22.67 8.16 -31.93
N PRO A 460 -21.81 7.14 -32.19
CA PRO A 460 -21.93 6.31 -33.39
C PRO A 460 -23.24 5.56 -33.54
N LEU A 461 -23.82 5.06 -32.41
CA LEU A 461 -25.13 4.40 -32.47
C LEU A 461 -26.21 5.34 -32.98
N LEU A 462 -26.30 6.56 -32.47
CA LEU A 462 -27.27 7.57 -32.88
C LEU A 462 -27.08 8.01 -34.34
N LYS A 463 -25.87 7.86 -34.88
CA LYS A 463 -25.59 8.10 -36.31
C LYS A 463 -26.20 7.04 -37.23
N TYR A 464 -26.27 5.78 -36.81
CA TYR A 464 -26.65 4.66 -37.64
C TYR A 464 -28.03 4.09 -37.37
N PHE A 465 -28.59 4.31 -36.19
CA PHE A 465 -29.83 3.70 -35.72
C PHE A 465 -30.82 4.75 -35.23
N ASP A 466 -32.09 4.39 -35.32
CA ASP A 466 -33.18 5.20 -34.78
C ASP A 466 -33.01 5.46 -33.28
N CYS A 467 -33.23 6.72 -32.86
CA CYS A 467 -33.03 7.15 -31.49
C CYS A 467 -33.83 6.35 -30.47
N LYS A 468 -35.09 6.00 -30.82
CA LYS A 468 -35.94 5.19 -29.97
C LYS A 468 -35.37 3.79 -29.78
N LYS A 469 -34.87 3.16 -30.87
CA LYS A 469 -34.23 1.84 -30.78
C LYS A 469 -33.00 1.85 -29.88
N VAL A 470 -32.17 2.86 -30.01
CA VAL A 470 -30.96 3.03 -29.15
C VAL A 470 -31.38 3.24 -27.70
N ARG A 471 -32.30 4.14 -27.45
CA ARG A 471 -32.85 4.40 -26.13
C ARG A 471 -33.37 3.14 -25.45
N ASP A 472 -34.33 2.47 -26.11
CA ASP A 472 -34.98 1.31 -25.53
C ASP A 472 -33.96 0.21 -25.20
N SER A 473 -32.94 -0.02 -26.04
CA SER A 473 -31.87 -0.95 -25.75
C SER A 473 -31.04 -0.57 -24.52
N ILE A 474 -30.78 0.73 -24.27
CA ILE A 474 -30.08 1.22 -23.08
C ILE A 474 -30.98 1.03 -21.83
N TRP A 475 -32.28 1.30 -21.95
CA TRP A 475 -33.23 1.15 -20.81
C TRP A 475 -33.48 -0.30 -20.44
N ASP A 476 -33.39 -1.22 -21.40
CA ASP A 476 -33.57 -2.67 -21.16
C ASP A 476 -32.27 -3.32 -20.65
N ALA A 477 -31.10 -2.64 -20.77
CA ALA A 477 -29.81 -3.19 -20.33
C ALA A 477 -29.74 -3.40 -18.81
N SER A 478 -29.06 -4.47 -18.41
CA SER A 478 -28.74 -4.77 -17.01
C SER A 478 -27.26 -4.50 -16.71
N LEU A 479 -26.89 -3.24 -16.57
CA LEU A 479 -25.51 -2.80 -16.35
C LEU A 479 -25.36 -2.07 -15.02
N PRO A 480 -24.24 -2.22 -14.29
CA PRO A 480 -23.95 -1.44 -13.08
C PRO A 480 -23.92 0.07 -13.35
N MET A 481 -23.39 0.47 -14.51
CA MET A 481 -23.27 1.88 -14.94
C MET A 481 -24.41 2.33 -15.87
N LYS A 482 -25.56 1.67 -15.84
CA LYS A 482 -26.72 1.94 -16.73
C LYS A 482 -27.10 3.42 -16.75
N LYS A 483 -27.13 4.09 -15.61
CA LYS A 483 -27.48 5.51 -15.50
C LYS A 483 -26.53 6.40 -16.27
N GLN A 484 -25.23 6.10 -16.27
CA GLN A 484 -24.26 6.85 -17.09
C GLN A 484 -24.60 6.76 -18.58
N TRP A 485 -24.95 5.56 -19.07
CA TRP A 485 -25.39 5.37 -20.47
C TRP A 485 -26.67 6.14 -20.79
N GLN A 486 -27.61 6.17 -19.87
CA GLN A 486 -28.87 6.91 -20.02
C GLN A 486 -28.63 8.43 -20.10
N PHE A 487 -27.74 8.98 -19.24
CA PHE A 487 -27.37 10.39 -19.34
C PHE A 487 -26.59 10.69 -20.61
N THR A 488 -25.63 9.83 -20.99
CA THR A 488 -24.89 9.99 -22.23
C THR A 488 -25.81 9.99 -23.45
N TYR A 489 -26.83 9.13 -23.48
CA TYR A 489 -27.85 9.17 -24.52
C TYR A 489 -28.50 10.55 -24.62
N TYR A 490 -28.93 11.12 -23.50
CA TYR A 490 -29.51 12.47 -23.51
C TYR A 490 -28.52 13.58 -23.80
N GLU A 491 -27.26 13.41 -23.55
CA GLU A 491 -26.23 14.36 -23.98
C GLU A 491 -26.05 14.37 -25.51
N MET A 492 -26.11 13.19 -26.12
CA MET A 492 -25.79 12.98 -27.52
C MET A 492 -26.97 13.11 -28.49
N ILE A 493 -28.20 12.85 -28.05
CA ILE A 493 -29.38 12.97 -28.91
C ILE A 493 -29.59 14.41 -29.41
N GLY A 494 -29.96 14.56 -30.68
CA GLY A 494 -30.26 15.87 -31.28
C GLY A 494 -31.51 16.54 -30.69
N GLY A 495 -31.53 17.86 -30.58
CA GLY A 495 -32.66 18.58 -30.02
C GLY A 495 -33.97 18.37 -30.78
N ASN A 496 -33.93 18.11 -32.07
CA ASN A 496 -35.09 17.84 -32.90
C ASN A 496 -35.61 16.40 -32.81
N GLU A 497 -34.85 15.52 -32.16
CA GLU A 497 -35.15 14.08 -32.01
C GLU A 497 -35.75 13.76 -30.65
N VAL A 498 -35.75 14.71 -29.73
CA VAL A 498 -36.26 14.57 -28.38
C VAL A 498 -37.78 14.52 -28.38
N THR A 499 -38.35 13.57 -27.67
CA THR A 499 -39.80 13.39 -27.53
C THR A 499 -40.30 13.75 -26.12
N LYS A 500 -41.63 13.85 -25.96
CA LYS A 500 -42.23 14.04 -24.64
C LYS A 500 -41.96 12.84 -23.71
N ASP A 501 -41.87 11.64 -24.28
CA ASP A 501 -41.48 10.41 -23.53
C ASP A 501 -40.04 10.52 -23.01
N ASP A 502 -39.11 11.06 -23.83
CA ASP A 502 -37.76 11.30 -23.40
C ASP A 502 -37.69 12.32 -22.24
N TYR A 503 -38.50 13.36 -22.28
CA TYR A 503 -38.61 14.32 -21.17
C TYR A 503 -39.08 13.63 -19.88
N GLN A 504 -40.12 12.80 -19.92
CA GLN A 504 -40.61 12.10 -18.74
C GLN A 504 -39.55 11.15 -18.19
N ARG A 505 -38.92 10.33 -19.04
CA ARG A 505 -37.86 9.40 -18.66
C ARG A 505 -36.61 10.12 -18.08
N LEU A 506 -36.29 11.31 -18.59
CA LEU A 506 -35.22 12.12 -18.00
C LEU A 506 -35.57 12.55 -16.59
N MET A 507 -36.78 13.02 -16.36
CA MET A 507 -37.23 13.45 -15.02
C MET A 507 -37.25 12.27 -14.03
N ASP A 508 -37.70 11.11 -14.45
CA ASP A 508 -37.67 9.88 -13.65
C ASP A 508 -36.24 9.48 -13.33
N LEU A 509 -35.35 9.50 -14.33
CA LEU A 509 -33.91 9.20 -14.16
C LEU A 509 -33.21 10.17 -13.18
N VAL A 510 -33.51 11.47 -13.24
CA VAL A 510 -33.00 12.47 -12.30
C VAL A 510 -33.48 12.17 -10.89
N SER A 511 -34.78 11.90 -10.72
CA SER A 511 -35.37 11.60 -9.41
C SER A 511 -34.78 10.33 -8.78
N GLU A 512 -34.69 9.25 -9.54
CA GLU A 512 -34.11 7.98 -9.09
C GLU A 512 -32.60 8.10 -8.75
N SER A 513 -31.87 8.90 -9.53
CA SER A 513 -30.42 9.08 -9.33
C SER A 513 -30.10 9.86 -8.07
N THR A 514 -30.93 10.85 -7.70
CA THR A 514 -30.72 11.64 -6.48
C THR A 514 -30.92 10.84 -5.19
N VAL A 515 -31.77 9.82 -5.21
CA VAL A 515 -32.01 8.94 -4.05
C VAL A 515 -30.87 7.95 -3.83
N GLU A 516 -30.31 7.38 -4.90
CA GLU A 516 -29.24 6.37 -4.81
C GLU A 516 -27.87 6.97 -4.53
N TYR A 517 -27.60 8.19 -4.97
CA TYR A 517 -26.30 8.85 -4.94
C TYR A 517 -25.95 9.61 -3.67
N ASN A 518 -26.62 9.37 -2.56
CA ASN A 518 -26.20 9.92 -1.26
C ASN A 518 -24.74 9.60 -0.84
N LYS A 519 -24.03 8.76 -1.61
CA LYS A 519 -22.63 8.37 -1.36
C LYS A 519 -21.62 8.87 -2.41
N GLU A 520 -22.06 9.28 -3.62
CA GLU A 520 -21.16 9.73 -4.69
C GLU A 520 -21.69 10.99 -5.40
N THR A 521 -20.81 11.79 -5.98
CA THR A 521 -21.12 13.06 -6.63
C THR A 521 -21.89 12.84 -7.94
N PHE A 522 -23.19 13.07 -7.94
CA PHE A 522 -24.01 13.11 -9.14
C PHE A 522 -23.89 14.47 -9.83
N ASP A 523 -23.53 14.49 -11.10
CA ASP A 523 -23.36 15.71 -11.89
C ASP A 523 -24.20 15.63 -13.18
N ILE A 524 -25.22 16.47 -13.29
CA ILE A 524 -25.95 16.66 -14.53
C ILE A 524 -25.38 17.88 -15.26
N ASN A 525 -24.94 17.66 -16.50
CA ASN A 525 -24.58 18.77 -17.37
C ASN A 525 -25.87 19.55 -17.74
N LEU A 526 -26.04 20.73 -17.14
CA LEU A 526 -27.25 21.55 -17.35
C LEU A 526 -27.50 21.88 -18.83
N ARG A 527 -26.45 21.93 -19.68
CA ARG A 527 -26.60 22.19 -21.12
C ARG A 527 -27.46 21.14 -21.84
N LEU A 528 -27.50 19.91 -21.36
CA LEU A 528 -28.36 18.89 -21.95
C LEU A 528 -29.85 19.22 -21.83
N LEU A 529 -30.22 20.04 -20.84
CA LEU A 529 -31.62 20.39 -20.56
C LEU A 529 -32.18 21.41 -21.57
N ASP A 530 -31.33 22.12 -22.31
CA ASP A 530 -31.78 23.12 -23.30
C ASP A 530 -32.74 22.53 -24.33
N LYS A 531 -32.46 21.32 -24.78
CA LYS A 531 -33.26 20.60 -25.79
C LYS A 531 -34.67 20.19 -25.30
N PHE A 532 -34.89 20.18 -23.99
CA PHE A 532 -36.14 19.80 -23.36
C PHE A 532 -37.03 21.01 -22.98
N LYS A 533 -36.56 22.23 -23.21
CA LYS A 533 -37.34 23.47 -22.95
C LYS A 533 -38.65 23.51 -23.70
N ILE A 534 -38.75 22.83 -24.85
CA ILE A 534 -39.97 22.71 -25.63
C ILE A 534 -41.12 21.98 -24.87
N TYR A 535 -40.75 21.14 -23.88
CA TYR A 535 -41.72 20.39 -23.05
C TYR A 535 -41.95 21.03 -21.68
N SER A 536 -40.98 21.77 -21.18
CA SER A 536 -41.07 22.49 -19.91
C SER A 536 -40.14 23.70 -19.92
N SER A 537 -40.71 24.91 -19.91
CA SER A 537 -39.92 26.16 -19.81
C SER A 537 -39.11 26.22 -18.52
N ASN A 538 -39.57 25.57 -17.46
CA ASN A 538 -38.95 25.60 -16.12
C ASN A 538 -38.10 24.34 -15.85
N ILE A 539 -37.61 23.67 -16.88
CA ILE A 539 -36.89 22.39 -16.72
C ILE A 539 -35.64 22.52 -15.82
N TYR A 540 -34.91 23.59 -15.90
CA TYR A 540 -33.75 23.84 -15.02
C TYR A 540 -34.15 23.88 -13.55
N VAL A 541 -35.24 24.62 -13.25
CA VAL A 541 -35.76 24.73 -11.90
C VAL A 541 -36.20 23.36 -11.39
N ASN A 542 -36.98 22.61 -12.20
CA ASN A 542 -37.50 21.32 -11.83
C ASN A 542 -36.38 20.30 -11.55
N VAL A 543 -35.39 20.21 -12.43
CA VAL A 543 -34.22 19.32 -12.25
C VAL A 543 -33.42 19.72 -11.03
N THR A 544 -33.12 21.02 -10.86
CA THR A 544 -32.35 21.50 -9.71
C THR A 544 -33.06 21.23 -8.39
N LYS A 545 -34.37 21.48 -8.30
CA LYS A 545 -35.17 21.13 -7.13
C LYS A 545 -35.11 19.63 -6.83
N SER A 546 -35.29 18.77 -7.85
CA SER A 546 -35.20 17.32 -7.69
C SER A 546 -33.82 16.92 -7.15
N VAL A 547 -32.72 17.48 -7.67
CA VAL A 547 -31.37 17.17 -7.21
C VAL A 547 -31.13 17.67 -5.78
N LEU A 548 -31.54 18.88 -5.44
CA LEU A 548 -31.36 19.44 -4.09
C LEU A 548 -32.19 18.67 -3.05
N ASN A 549 -33.43 18.32 -3.37
CA ASN A 549 -34.29 17.52 -2.49
C ASN A 549 -33.72 16.12 -2.24
N GLY A 550 -33.13 15.51 -3.26
CA GLY A 550 -32.49 14.18 -3.13
C GLY A 550 -31.11 14.21 -2.46
N ALA A 551 -30.45 15.37 -2.44
CA ALA A 551 -29.10 15.51 -1.88
C ALA A 551 -29.05 15.33 -0.35
N GLY A 552 -30.15 15.57 0.38
CA GLY A 552 -30.22 15.49 1.83
C GLY A 552 -29.09 16.28 2.50
N ASN A 553 -28.30 15.65 3.36
CA ASN A 553 -27.18 16.28 4.05
C ASN A 553 -25.85 16.28 3.25
N ASN A 554 -25.88 15.97 1.94
CA ASN A 554 -24.66 15.95 1.13
C ASN A 554 -24.22 17.35 0.71
N THR A 555 -23.36 17.96 1.53
CA THR A 555 -22.85 19.33 1.33
C THR A 555 -22.07 19.51 0.02
N SER A 556 -21.52 18.45 -0.57
CA SER A 556 -20.77 18.51 -1.84
C SER A 556 -21.68 18.76 -3.03
N ILE A 557 -22.80 18.03 -3.10
CA ILE A 557 -23.82 18.19 -4.12
C ILE A 557 -24.45 19.57 -3.98
N PHE A 558 -24.81 19.95 -2.76
CA PHE A 558 -25.40 21.25 -2.46
C PHE A 558 -24.50 22.42 -2.93
N ARG A 559 -23.20 22.40 -2.58
CA ARG A 559 -22.26 23.45 -2.99
C ARG A 559 -22.12 23.56 -4.50
N ARG A 560 -22.05 22.43 -5.21
CA ARG A 560 -21.90 22.41 -6.67
C ARG A 560 -23.13 23.00 -7.35
N TYR A 561 -24.32 22.56 -7.01
CA TYR A 561 -25.57 23.08 -7.60
C TYR A 561 -25.85 24.52 -7.16
N PHE A 562 -25.55 24.86 -5.92
CA PHE A 562 -25.68 26.23 -5.41
C PHE A 562 -24.79 27.22 -6.21
N SER A 563 -23.60 26.83 -6.61
CA SER A 563 -22.76 27.67 -7.48
C SER A 563 -23.37 27.89 -8.87
N ASN A 564 -24.10 26.90 -9.40
CA ASN A 564 -24.78 27.01 -10.69
C ASN A 564 -25.98 27.95 -10.66
N LEU A 565 -26.63 28.16 -9.50
CA LEU A 565 -27.77 29.09 -9.35
C LEU A 565 -27.40 30.52 -9.69
N PHE A 566 -26.16 30.90 -9.58
CA PHE A 566 -25.68 32.26 -9.96
C PHE A 566 -25.38 32.41 -11.45
N ASN A 567 -25.56 31.35 -12.25
CA ASN A 567 -25.34 31.38 -13.69
C ASN A 567 -26.60 31.90 -14.41
N THR A 568 -26.58 33.19 -14.79
CA THR A 568 -27.70 33.86 -15.47
C THR A 568 -28.08 33.27 -16.83
N ASN A 569 -27.27 32.34 -17.39
CA ASN A 569 -27.65 31.62 -18.62
C ASN A 569 -28.72 30.55 -18.38
N TYR A 570 -28.89 30.10 -17.13
CA TYR A 570 -29.79 29.02 -16.78
C TYR A 570 -30.97 29.47 -15.91
N TYR A 571 -30.80 30.53 -15.11
CA TYR A 571 -31.80 30.93 -14.12
C TYR A 571 -32.01 32.45 -14.15
N THR A 572 -33.27 32.86 -13.99
CA THR A 572 -33.63 34.20 -13.65
C THR A 572 -33.54 34.41 -12.12
N PRO A 573 -33.47 35.66 -11.62
CA PRO A 573 -33.49 35.94 -10.18
C PRO A 573 -34.72 35.36 -9.46
N GLU A 574 -35.89 35.40 -10.12
CA GLU A 574 -37.14 34.86 -9.60
C GLU A 574 -37.11 33.32 -9.47
N GLU A 575 -36.51 32.63 -10.45
CA GLU A 575 -36.33 31.20 -10.42
C GLU A 575 -35.36 30.78 -9.32
N VAL A 576 -34.27 31.51 -9.11
CA VAL A 576 -33.34 31.28 -7.99
C VAL A 576 -34.07 31.42 -6.65
N LEU A 577 -34.90 32.46 -6.49
CA LEU A 577 -35.67 32.65 -5.27
C LEU A 577 -36.65 31.46 -5.04
N CYS A 578 -37.32 31.00 -6.10
CA CYS A 578 -38.23 29.88 -6.04
C CYS A 578 -37.52 28.57 -5.64
N ILE A 579 -36.31 28.30 -6.11
CA ILE A 579 -35.49 27.15 -5.72
C ILE A 579 -35.08 27.25 -4.24
N TYR A 580 -34.73 28.46 -3.80
CA TYR A 580 -34.28 28.68 -2.43
C TYR A 580 -35.43 28.50 -1.41
N GLN A 581 -36.61 28.98 -1.73
CA GLN A 581 -37.77 28.86 -0.85
C GLN A 581 -38.26 27.43 -0.66
N ASP A 582 -38.02 26.54 -1.64
CA ASP A 582 -38.38 25.12 -1.53
C ASP A 582 -37.26 24.29 -0.83
N ALA A 583 -36.06 24.85 -0.68
CA ALA A 583 -34.93 24.18 -0.03
C ALA A 583 -34.84 24.48 1.49
N GLU A 584 -35.57 25.52 2.00
CA GLU A 584 -35.81 25.79 3.41
C GLU A 584 -36.89 24.86 3.99
#